data_8bf81473087ad4afa183426645210e8c
#
_entry.id   8bf81473087ad4afa183426645210e8c
#
_cell.length_a   1.000
_cell.length_b   1.000
_cell.length_c   1.000
_cell.angle_alpha   90.00
_cell.angle_beta   90.00
_cell.angle_gamma   90.00
#
_symmetry.space_group_name_H-M   'P 1'
#
loop_
_entity.id
_entity.type
_entity.pdbx_description
1 polymer ?
#
loop_
_entity_poly.entity_id
_entity_poly.type
_entity_poly.pdbx_seq_one_letter_code
_entity_poly.pdbx_strand_id
1 'polypeptide(L)'
;GPGILSLQFGHLAGLFVTLTMVAFLFLALPSAEVSVRFPEGGGVVTKSARALSPWLGALGGMFILVDYFLTAAISSISGLTYFQNVLPAIGPYVLPATILMIILLGIFNWWGIKESAMVSLYIAIAAFISDIVILIAVFVSIPFHDIIQLIGSIFQGSELTPVVLVTGFAGAFLAFSGLESISQLSPVMQRPRSRTVTIALSRGVITVGLT
;
A
#
# COMPACT_ATOMS: atom_id res chain seq x y z
N GLY A 1 6.65 5.32 0.61
CA GLY A 1 6.97 4.32 -0.40
C GLY A 1 8.46 3.99 -0.45
N PRO A 2 8.90 3.09 -1.35
CA PRO A 2 10.30 2.64 -1.44
C PRO A 2 11.32 3.77 -1.56
N GLY A 3 10.98 4.85 -2.26
CA GLY A 3 11.88 6.00 -2.42
C GLY A 3 12.19 6.75 -1.12
N ILE A 4 11.24 6.87 -0.20
CA ILE A 4 11.50 7.47 1.13
C ILE A 4 12.37 6.55 1.96
N LEU A 5 12.14 5.23 1.89
CA LEU A 5 12.96 4.23 2.57
C LEU A 5 14.40 4.24 2.08
N SER A 6 14.62 4.39 0.76
CA SER A 6 15.97 4.45 0.20
C SER A 6 16.74 5.70 0.65
N LEU A 7 16.05 6.83 0.86
CA LEU A 7 16.64 8.05 1.40
C LEU A 7 17.02 7.92 2.88
N GLN A 8 16.24 7.15 3.67
CA GLN A 8 16.46 7.01 5.10
C GLN A 8 17.41 5.84 5.44
N PHE A 9 17.31 4.74 4.72
CA PHE A 9 17.98 3.48 5.06
C PHE A 9 18.96 3.00 3.98
N GLY A 10 19.11 3.75 2.87
CA GLY A 10 20.06 3.44 1.81
C GLY A 10 19.89 2.01 1.29
N HIS A 11 20.96 1.22 1.35
CA HIS A 11 20.98 -0.17 0.84
C HIS A 11 20.04 -1.13 1.57
N LEU A 12 19.64 -0.83 2.84
CA LEU A 12 18.71 -1.66 3.60
C LEU A 12 17.25 -1.51 3.15
N ALA A 13 16.92 -0.50 2.35
CA ALA A 13 15.54 -0.30 1.88
C ALA A 13 14.98 -1.53 1.15
N GLY A 14 15.77 -2.15 0.27
CA GLY A 14 15.38 -3.37 -0.44
C GLY A 14 15.13 -4.56 0.49
N LEU A 15 15.93 -4.70 1.56
CA LEU A 15 15.72 -5.72 2.59
C LEU A 15 14.36 -5.52 3.30
N PHE A 16 14.07 -4.29 3.74
CA PHE A 16 12.82 -3.99 4.44
C PHE A 16 11.61 -4.20 3.54
N VAL A 17 11.67 -3.78 2.28
CA VAL A 17 10.60 -4.02 1.29
C VAL A 17 10.38 -5.52 1.10
N THR A 18 11.44 -6.32 0.92
CA THR A 18 11.35 -7.77 0.75
C THR A 18 10.78 -8.46 1.99
N LEU A 19 11.23 -8.11 3.20
CA LEU A 19 10.70 -8.66 4.44
C LEU A 19 9.22 -8.33 4.61
N THR A 20 8.83 -7.10 4.28
CA THR A 20 7.44 -6.67 4.37
C THR A 20 6.57 -7.37 3.33
N MET A 21 7.07 -7.58 2.12
CA MET A 21 6.38 -8.37 1.09
C MET A 21 6.11 -9.81 1.58
N VAL A 22 7.09 -10.46 2.19
CA VAL A 22 6.92 -11.80 2.76
C VAL A 22 5.87 -11.79 3.87
N ALA A 23 5.92 -10.83 4.80
CA ALA A 23 4.92 -10.68 5.85
C ALA A 23 3.51 -10.43 5.26
N PHE A 24 3.42 -9.64 4.19
CA PHE A 24 2.18 -9.35 3.49
C PHE A 24 1.56 -10.60 2.85
N LEU A 25 2.37 -11.48 2.25
CA LEU A 25 1.91 -12.77 1.72
C LEU A 25 1.29 -13.63 2.84
N PHE A 26 1.93 -13.70 4.01
CA PHE A 26 1.38 -14.42 5.16
C PHE A 26 0.06 -13.81 5.69
N LEU A 27 -0.12 -12.51 5.59
CA LEU A 27 -1.36 -11.82 5.98
C LEU A 27 -2.47 -11.95 4.92
N ALA A 28 -2.11 -12.07 3.65
CA ALA A 28 -3.07 -12.19 2.55
C ALA A 28 -3.88 -13.51 2.62
N LEU A 29 -3.23 -14.61 2.96
CA LEU A 29 -3.87 -15.93 3.04
C LEU A 29 -5.00 -15.98 4.08
N PRO A 30 -4.77 -15.64 5.36
CA PRO A 30 -5.85 -15.57 6.34
C PRO A 30 -6.94 -14.56 5.98
N SER A 31 -6.56 -13.42 5.37
CA SER A 31 -7.51 -12.39 4.96
C SER A 31 -8.47 -12.89 3.87
N ALA A 32 -7.98 -13.70 2.94
CA ALA A 32 -8.81 -14.35 1.92
C ALA A 32 -9.81 -15.32 2.57
N GLU A 33 -9.33 -16.22 3.44
CA GLU A 33 -10.17 -17.21 4.11
C GLU A 33 -11.26 -16.53 4.96
N VAL A 34 -10.89 -15.54 5.75
CA VAL A 34 -11.84 -14.83 6.61
C VAL A 34 -12.87 -14.05 5.80
N SER A 35 -12.49 -13.47 4.66
CA SER A 35 -13.43 -12.77 3.77
C SER A 35 -14.45 -13.71 3.13
N VAL A 36 -14.09 -14.98 2.93
CA VAL A 36 -15.01 -16.03 2.48
C VAL A 36 -15.96 -16.46 3.62
N ARG A 37 -15.45 -16.60 4.84
CA ARG A 37 -16.24 -17.01 6.01
C ARG A 37 -17.20 -15.91 6.49
N PHE A 38 -16.86 -14.64 6.30
CA PHE A 38 -17.67 -13.48 6.71
C PHE A 38 -18.03 -12.60 5.51
N PRO A 39 -18.92 -13.07 4.62
CA PRO A 39 -19.27 -12.36 3.39
C PRO A 39 -20.10 -11.10 3.64
N GLU A 40 -20.58 -10.90 4.86
CA GLU A 40 -21.37 -9.72 5.27
C GLU A 40 -20.53 -8.44 5.28
N GLY A 41 -19.21 -8.55 5.21
CA GLY A 41 -18.30 -7.41 5.20
C GLY A 41 -17.96 -6.90 6.60
N GLY A 42 -17.55 -5.63 6.67
CA GLY A 42 -17.10 -5.02 7.91
C GLY A 42 -15.64 -5.33 8.26
N GLY A 43 -14.94 -6.10 7.42
CA GLY A 43 -13.50 -6.31 7.52
C GLY A 43 -13.04 -6.70 8.92
N VAL A 44 -12.03 -6.01 9.43
CA VAL A 44 -11.43 -6.25 10.76
C VAL A 44 -12.43 -6.01 11.88
N VAL A 45 -13.32 -5.01 11.76
CA VAL A 45 -14.30 -4.67 12.81
C VAL A 45 -15.23 -5.85 13.10
N THR A 46 -15.90 -6.34 12.06
CA THR A 46 -16.86 -7.46 12.20
C THR A 46 -16.18 -8.73 12.65
N LYS A 47 -14.98 -9.02 12.11
CA LYS A 47 -14.19 -10.19 12.44
C LYS A 47 -13.78 -10.19 13.90
N SER A 48 -13.17 -9.08 14.36
CA SER A 48 -12.72 -8.94 15.75
C SER A 48 -13.90 -8.92 16.73
N ALA A 49 -15.03 -8.29 16.37
CA ALA A 49 -16.22 -8.26 17.19
C ALA A 49 -16.84 -9.64 17.38
N ARG A 50 -16.87 -10.48 16.35
CA ARG A 50 -17.44 -11.83 16.40
C ARG A 50 -16.46 -12.86 16.99
N ALA A 51 -15.16 -12.75 16.66
CA ALA A 51 -14.16 -13.72 17.11
C ALA A 51 -13.68 -13.48 18.54
N LEU A 52 -13.65 -12.23 18.99
CA LEU A 52 -13.11 -11.86 20.29
C LEU A 52 -14.17 -11.17 21.17
N SER A 53 -14.49 -9.91 20.89
CA SER A 53 -15.53 -9.16 21.59
C SER A 53 -15.94 -7.90 20.81
N PRO A 54 -17.17 -7.38 21.04
CA PRO A 54 -17.62 -6.12 20.43
C PRO A 54 -16.67 -4.93 20.72
N TRP A 55 -16.07 -4.89 21.91
CA TRP A 55 -15.11 -3.87 22.32
C TRP A 55 -13.85 -3.90 21.46
N LEU A 56 -13.27 -5.08 21.24
CA LEU A 56 -12.09 -5.25 20.39
C LEU A 56 -12.41 -4.96 18.91
N GLY A 57 -13.64 -5.27 18.49
CA GLY A 57 -14.12 -4.84 17.17
C GLY A 57 -14.17 -3.33 17.01
N ALA A 58 -14.70 -2.61 17.99
CA ALA A 58 -14.75 -1.15 17.99
C ALA A 58 -13.34 -0.54 17.99
N LEU A 59 -12.44 -1.06 18.83
CA LEU A 59 -11.04 -0.63 18.91
C LEU A 59 -10.32 -0.85 17.56
N GLY A 60 -10.50 -2.01 16.93
CA GLY A 60 -9.98 -2.30 15.60
C GLY A 60 -10.51 -1.33 14.55
N GLY A 61 -11.80 -0.95 14.62
CA GLY A 61 -12.40 0.05 13.75
C GLY A 61 -11.78 1.43 13.92
N MET A 62 -11.51 1.84 15.14
CA MET A 62 -10.83 3.12 15.42
C MET A 62 -9.42 3.15 14.85
N PHE A 63 -8.64 2.06 15.01
CA PHE A 63 -7.31 1.97 14.44
C PHE A 63 -7.32 2.03 12.91
N ILE A 64 -8.25 1.35 12.26
CA ILE A 64 -8.40 1.40 10.80
C ILE A 64 -8.77 2.80 10.32
N LEU A 65 -9.65 3.50 11.04
CA LEU A 65 -10.03 4.87 10.69
C LEU A 65 -8.81 5.81 10.75
N VAL A 66 -7.99 5.68 11.79
CA VAL A 66 -6.74 6.44 11.92
C VAL A 66 -5.75 6.06 10.81
N ASP A 67 -5.61 4.77 10.52
CA ASP A 67 -4.72 4.27 9.45
C ASP A 67 -5.13 4.84 8.09
N TYR A 68 -6.40 4.81 7.73
CA TYR A 68 -6.90 5.37 6.47
C TYR A 68 -6.69 6.87 6.37
N PHE A 69 -6.91 7.59 7.46
CA PHE A 69 -6.66 9.03 7.50
C PHE A 69 -5.18 9.35 7.28
N LEU A 70 -4.30 8.66 7.99
CA LEU A 70 -2.85 8.85 7.86
C LEU A 70 -2.35 8.41 6.47
N THR A 71 -2.81 7.27 5.96
CA THR A 71 -2.44 6.77 4.64
C THR A 71 -2.86 7.73 3.54
N ALA A 72 -4.07 8.27 3.59
CA ALA A 72 -4.54 9.26 2.63
C ALA A 72 -3.68 10.53 2.65
N ALA A 73 -3.37 11.04 3.85
CA ALA A 73 -2.55 12.24 4.02
C ALA A 73 -1.11 12.02 3.53
N ILE A 74 -0.46 10.95 3.99
CA ILE A 74 0.95 10.64 3.65
C ILE A 74 1.09 10.32 2.16
N SER A 75 0.17 9.56 1.58
CA SER A 75 0.22 9.21 0.16
C SER A 75 0.03 10.45 -0.73
N SER A 76 -0.91 11.32 -0.38
CA SER A 76 -1.17 12.54 -1.14
C SER A 76 0.01 13.51 -1.10
N ILE A 77 0.59 13.75 0.09
CA ILE A 77 1.75 14.64 0.20
C ILE A 77 2.99 14.04 -0.47
N SER A 78 3.20 12.72 -0.36
CA SER A 78 4.31 12.05 -1.04
C SER A 78 4.18 12.15 -2.56
N GLY A 79 2.99 11.91 -3.11
CA GLY A 79 2.74 12.03 -4.54
C GLY A 79 3.07 13.42 -5.08
N LEU A 80 2.62 14.48 -4.40
CA LEU A 80 2.91 15.86 -4.79
C LEU A 80 4.39 16.23 -4.59
N THR A 81 5.05 15.67 -3.58
CA THR A 81 6.50 15.87 -3.37
C THR A 81 7.30 15.20 -4.50
N TYR A 82 6.92 14.02 -4.98
CA TYR A 82 7.54 13.42 -6.15
C TYR A 82 7.28 14.25 -7.42
N PHE A 83 6.08 14.78 -7.57
CA PHE A 83 5.74 15.65 -8.70
C PHE A 83 6.53 16.96 -8.69
N GLN A 84 6.86 17.49 -7.51
CA GLN A 84 7.74 18.64 -7.35
C GLN A 84 9.13 18.42 -7.97
N ASN A 85 9.66 17.19 -7.96
CA ASN A 85 10.95 16.88 -8.57
C ASN A 85 10.92 17.05 -10.10
N VAL A 86 9.74 16.89 -10.71
CA VAL A 86 9.53 17.10 -12.16
C VAL A 86 9.16 18.56 -12.44
N LEU A 87 8.39 19.20 -11.56
CA LEU A 87 7.93 20.57 -11.69
C LEU A 87 8.24 21.37 -10.41
N PRO A 88 9.46 21.91 -10.27
CA PRO A 88 9.90 22.62 -9.05
C PRO A 88 9.03 23.81 -8.65
N ALA A 89 8.32 24.42 -9.60
CA ALA A 89 7.40 25.53 -9.35
C ALA A 89 6.26 25.19 -8.38
N ILE A 90 5.93 23.91 -8.19
CA ILE A 90 4.89 23.44 -7.27
C ILE A 90 5.37 23.40 -5.81
N GLY A 91 6.68 23.47 -5.56
CA GLY A 91 7.25 23.32 -4.21
C GLY A 91 6.53 24.11 -3.11
N PRO A 92 6.33 25.45 -3.28
CA PRO A 92 5.63 26.26 -2.28
C PRO A 92 4.16 25.88 -2.08
N TYR A 93 3.57 25.16 -3.05
CA TYR A 93 2.15 24.81 -3.07
C TYR A 93 1.87 23.35 -2.74
N VAL A 94 2.86 22.53 -2.42
CA VAL A 94 2.69 21.10 -2.12
C VAL A 94 1.66 20.88 -1.00
N LEU A 95 1.77 21.61 0.11
CA LEU A 95 0.83 21.45 1.22
C LEU A 95 -0.61 21.91 0.86
N PRO A 96 -0.84 23.11 0.35
CA PRO A 96 -2.20 23.53 -0.04
C PRO A 96 -2.79 22.66 -1.17
N ALA A 97 -1.97 22.22 -2.11
CA ALA A 97 -2.40 21.31 -3.16
C ALA A 97 -2.79 19.92 -2.60
N THR A 98 -2.05 19.42 -1.60
CA THR A 98 -2.41 18.18 -0.88
C THR A 98 -3.77 18.30 -0.21
N ILE A 99 -4.00 19.38 0.51
CA ILE A 99 -5.29 19.63 1.18
C ILE A 99 -6.42 19.69 0.16
N LEU A 100 -6.23 20.45 -0.93
CA LEU A 100 -7.22 20.55 -2.00
C LEU A 100 -7.52 19.17 -2.63
N MET A 101 -6.49 18.38 -2.90
CA MET A 101 -6.62 17.04 -3.46
C MET A 101 -7.44 16.10 -2.56
N ILE A 102 -7.18 16.12 -1.25
CA ILE A 102 -7.93 15.31 -0.28
C ILE A 102 -9.40 15.76 -0.22
N ILE A 103 -9.66 17.07 -0.24
CA ILE A 103 -11.02 17.62 -0.25
C ILE A 103 -11.76 17.17 -1.53
N LEU A 104 -11.12 17.28 -2.69
CA LEU A 104 -11.69 16.86 -3.98
C LEU A 104 -11.99 15.35 -3.99
N LEU A 105 -11.09 14.52 -3.47
CA LEU A 105 -11.32 13.08 -3.33
C LEU A 105 -12.50 12.80 -2.38
N GLY A 106 -12.63 13.55 -1.29
CA GLY A 106 -13.78 13.45 -0.38
C GLY A 106 -15.10 13.77 -1.07
N ILE A 107 -15.14 14.86 -1.83
CA ILE A 107 -16.32 15.26 -2.63
C ILE A 107 -16.64 14.20 -3.68
N PHE A 108 -15.62 13.67 -4.36
CA PHE A 108 -15.78 12.61 -5.38
C PHE A 108 -16.38 11.33 -4.77
N ASN A 109 -15.93 10.95 -3.58
CA ASN A 109 -16.49 9.81 -2.86
C ASN A 109 -17.94 10.05 -2.39
N TRP A 110 -18.29 11.30 -2.11
CA TRP A 110 -19.66 11.68 -1.77
C TRP A 110 -20.65 11.48 -2.95
N TRP A 111 -20.19 11.72 -4.18
CA TRP A 111 -21.04 11.53 -5.37
C TRP A 111 -21.34 10.06 -5.68
N GLY A 112 -20.45 9.14 -5.32
CA GLY A 112 -20.71 7.71 -5.42
C GLY A 112 -19.46 6.85 -5.43
N ILE A 113 -19.56 5.71 -4.76
CA ILE A 113 -18.47 4.72 -4.66
C ILE A 113 -18.11 4.16 -6.03
N LYS A 114 -19.09 4.00 -6.92
CA LYS A 114 -18.88 3.38 -8.23
C LYS A 114 -18.05 4.28 -9.16
N GLU A 115 -18.38 5.56 -9.20
CA GLU A 115 -17.68 6.57 -10.00
C GLU A 115 -16.25 6.76 -9.51
N SER A 116 -16.07 6.89 -8.20
CA SER A 116 -14.76 6.97 -7.57
C SER A 116 -13.91 5.72 -7.85
N ALA A 117 -14.49 4.54 -7.76
CA ALA A 117 -13.80 3.28 -8.05
C ALA A 117 -13.34 3.16 -9.52
N MET A 118 -14.14 3.66 -10.47
CA MET A 118 -13.78 3.68 -11.90
C MET A 118 -12.57 4.57 -12.16
N VAL A 119 -12.57 5.78 -11.62
CA VAL A 119 -11.43 6.72 -11.74
C VAL A 119 -10.18 6.12 -11.10
N SER A 120 -10.30 5.57 -9.89
CA SER A 120 -9.20 4.89 -9.21
C SER A 120 -8.63 3.73 -10.00
N LEU A 121 -9.49 2.96 -10.69
CA LEU A 121 -9.07 1.85 -11.55
C LEU A 121 -8.20 2.34 -12.72
N TYR A 122 -8.60 3.40 -13.42
CA TYR A 122 -7.80 3.95 -14.52
C TYR A 122 -6.46 4.49 -14.06
N ILE A 123 -6.44 5.19 -12.91
CA ILE A 123 -5.20 5.68 -12.30
C ILE A 123 -4.29 4.51 -11.89
N ALA A 124 -4.84 3.47 -11.29
CA ALA A 124 -4.08 2.29 -10.89
C ALA A 124 -3.49 1.55 -12.10
N ILE A 125 -4.23 1.43 -13.21
CA ILE A 125 -3.71 0.84 -14.46
C ILE A 125 -2.57 1.68 -15.01
N ALA A 126 -2.71 3.01 -15.04
CA ALA A 126 -1.65 3.90 -15.51
C ALA A 126 -0.39 3.80 -14.63
N ALA A 127 -0.55 3.75 -13.30
CA ALA A 127 0.54 3.55 -12.36
C ALA A 127 1.24 2.20 -12.61
N PHE A 128 0.48 1.11 -12.72
CA PHE A 128 1.04 -0.22 -12.97
C PHE A 128 1.81 -0.30 -14.29
N ILE A 129 1.33 0.35 -15.35
CA ILE A 129 2.06 0.45 -16.62
C ILE A 129 3.37 1.22 -16.42
N SER A 130 3.34 2.33 -15.69
CA SER A 130 4.56 3.10 -15.37
C SER A 130 5.57 2.27 -14.60
N ASP A 131 5.13 1.50 -13.62
CA ASP A 131 6.01 0.63 -12.82
C ASP A 131 6.67 -0.46 -13.70
N ILE A 132 5.90 -1.07 -14.60
CA ILE A 132 6.46 -2.04 -15.58
C ILE A 132 7.49 -1.37 -16.50
N VAL A 133 7.21 -0.16 -16.99
CA VAL A 133 8.16 0.58 -17.85
C VAL A 133 9.45 0.89 -17.08
N ILE A 134 9.35 1.32 -15.83
CA ILE A 134 10.51 1.57 -14.97
C ILE A 134 11.30 0.28 -14.74
N LEU A 135 10.62 -0.83 -14.42
CA LEU A 135 11.23 -2.12 -14.21
C LEU A 135 12.01 -2.58 -15.45
N ILE A 136 11.40 -2.49 -16.63
CA ILE A 136 12.06 -2.82 -17.91
C ILE A 136 13.26 -1.90 -18.13
N ALA A 137 13.11 -0.60 -17.92
CA ALA A 137 14.21 0.35 -18.09
C ALA A 137 15.38 0.05 -17.17
N VAL A 138 15.13 -0.32 -15.92
CA VAL A 138 16.16 -0.74 -14.96
C VAL A 138 16.89 -2.00 -15.45
N PHE A 139 16.16 -3.04 -15.86
CA PHE A 139 16.77 -4.28 -16.34
C PHE A 139 17.55 -4.12 -17.63
N VAL A 140 17.15 -3.18 -18.50
CA VAL A 140 17.88 -2.88 -19.74
C VAL A 140 19.11 -2.02 -19.48
N SER A 141 19.04 -1.12 -18.49
CA SER A 141 20.10 -0.14 -18.21
C SER A 141 21.18 -0.66 -17.26
N ILE A 142 20.85 -1.60 -16.38
CA ILE A 142 21.79 -2.12 -15.37
C ILE A 142 22.26 -3.51 -15.78
N PRO A 143 23.58 -3.73 -15.97
CA PRO A 143 24.14 -5.06 -16.24
C PRO A 143 23.80 -6.04 -15.11
N PHE A 144 23.49 -7.27 -15.47
CA PHE A 144 23.10 -8.31 -14.49
C PHE A 144 24.16 -8.54 -13.39
N HIS A 145 25.43 -8.33 -13.73
CA HIS A 145 26.54 -8.38 -12.78
C HIS A 145 26.40 -7.33 -11.66
N ASP A 146 26.01 -6.12 -12.01
CA ASP A 146 25.84 -5.02 -11.04
C ASP A 146 24.62 -5.24 -10.12
N ILE A 147 23.58 -5.89 -10.63
CA ILE A 147 22.43 -6.30 -9.82
C ILE A 147 22.87 -7.30 -8.72
N ILE A 148 23.72 -8.26 -9.06
CA ILE A 148 24.24 -9.23 -8.08
C ILE A 148 25.12 -8.51 -7.04
N GLN A 149 25.95 -7.56 -7.46
CA GLN A 149 26.75 -6.77 -6.53
C GLN A 149 25.90 -5.91 -5.61
N LEU A 150 24.83 -5.29 -6.11
CA LEU A 150 23.86 -4.53 -5.32
C LEU A 150 23.21 -5.41 -4.25
N ILE A 151 22.78 -6.63 -4.61
CA ILE A 151 22.23 -7.59 -3.63
C ILE A 151 23.28 -7.95 -2.57
N GLY A 152 24.52 -8.19 -2.99
CA GLY A 152 25.64 -8.49 -2.06
C GLY A 152 25.98 -7.32 -1.13
N SER A 153 25.78 -6.08 -1.58
CA SER A 153 26.08 -4.87 -0.81
C SER A 153 25.00 -4.52 0.25
N ILE A 154 23.82 -5.16 0.20
CA ILE A 154 22.72 -4.90 1.15
C ILE A 154 23.20 -5.04 2.60
N PHE A 155 24.08 -6.00 2.87
CA PHE A 155 24.60 -6.27 4.22
C PHE A 155 25.95 -5.61 4.52
N GLN A 156 26.54 -4.88 3.54
CA GLN A 156 27.82 -4.21 3.72
C GLN A 156 27.62 -2.76 4.17
N GLY A 157 28.21 -2.41 5.32
CA GLY A 157 28.29 -1.04 5.78
C GLY A 157 27.08 -0.49 6.51
N SER A 158 26.10 -1.30 6.87
CA SER A 158 24.92 -0.87 7.62
C SER A 158 24.92 -1.48 9.03
N GLU A 159 24.85 -0.63 10.05
CA GLU A 159 24.62 -1.09 11.41
C GLU A 159 23.15 -1.51 11.57
N LEU A 160 22.91 -2.81 11.60
CA LEU A 160 21.61 -3.41 11.87
C LEU A 160 21.30 -3.30 13.37
N THR A 161 20.93 -2.12 13.82
CA THR A 161 20.45 -1.94 15.19
C THR A 161 18.99 -2.36 15.30
N PRO A 162 18.50 -2.80 16.48
CA PRO A 162 17.09 -3.11 16.68
C PRO A 162 16.15 -1.94 16.31
N VAL A 163 16.59 -0.71 16.52
CA VAL A 163 15.83 0.50 16.17
C VAL A 163 15.71 0.64 14.67
N VAL A 164 16.79 0.45 13.92
CA VAL A 164 16.79 0.49 12.44
C VAL A 164 15.90 -0.61 11.88
N LEU A 165 15.93 -1.81 12.45
CA LEU A 165 15.06 -2.91 12.01
C LEU A 165 13.58 -2.59 12.22
N VAL A 166 13.22 -2.11 13.41
CA VAL A 166 11.81 -1.79 13.72
C VAL A 166 11.30 -0.61 12.89
N THR A 167 12.07 0.46 12.79
CA THR A 167 11.66 1.67 12.05
C THR A 167 11.64 1.43 10.55
N GLY A 168 12.61 0.70 10.02
CA GLY A 168 12.66 0.34 8.60
C GLY A 168 11.52 -0.59 8.19
N PHE A 169 11.24 -1.62 9.00
CA PHE A 169 10.11 -2.51 8.78
C PHE A 169 8.76 -1.76 8.88
N ALA A 170 8.57 -0.93 9.91
CA ALA A 170 7.36 -0.13 10.07
C ALA A 170 7.14 0.85 8.90
N GLY A 171 8.21 1.50 8.43
CA GLY A 171 8.16 2.38 7.27
C GLY A 171 7.85 1.66 5.97
N ALA A 172 8.39 0.44 5.78
CA ALA A 172 8.07 -0.39 4.62
C ALA A 172 6.62 -0.90 4.68
N PHE A 173 6.13 -1.27 5.87
CA PHE A 173 4.77 -1.81 6.06
C PHE A 173 3.68 -0.83 5.63
N LEU A 174 3.92 0.48 5.79
CA LEU A 174 2.99 1.52 5.34
C LEU A 174 2.75 1.46 3.81
N ALA A 175 3.75 1.04 3.03
CA ALA A 175 3.62 0.92 1.58
C ALA A 175 2.73 -0.25 1.14
N PHE A 176 2.55 -1.23 2.02
CA PHE A 176 1.76 -2.45 1.77
C PHE A 176 0.37 -2.42 2.43
N SER A 177 -0.09 -1.28 2.92
CA SER A 177 -1.45 -1.13 3.45
C SER A 177 -2.49 -1.30 2.32
N GLY A 178 -3.67 -1.82 2.65
CA GLY A 178 -4.79 -1.90 1.72
C GLY A 178 -5.43 -3.29 1.55
N LEU A 179 -4.81 -4.38 2.03
CA LEU A 179 -5.44 -5.71 2.01
C LEU A 179 -6.75 -5.78 2.79
N GLU A 180 -6.79 -5.08 3.91
CA GLU A 180 -7.98 -4.95 4.77
C GLU A 180 -9.12 -4.26 4.02
N SER A 181 -8.81 -3.29 3.15
CA SER A 181 -9.80 -2.57 2.32
C SER A 181 -10.56 -3.53 1.41
N ILE A 182 -9.88 -4.52 0.81
CA ILE A 182 -10.54 -5.53 -0.03
C ILE A 182 -11.57 -6.31 0.79
N SER A 183 -11.23 -6.69 2.01
CA SER A 183 -12.16 -7.41 2.89
C SER A 183 -13.34 -6.55 3.36
N GLN A 184 -13.15 -5.25 3.52
CA GLN A 184 -14.20 -4.30 3.89
C GLN A 184 -15.16 -4.02 2.75
N LEU A 185 -14.68 -3.98 1.51
CA LEU A 185 -15.48 -3.76 0.32
C LEU A 185 -16.27 -5.00 -0.12
N SER A 186 -16.12 -6.15 0.54
CA SER A 186 -16.79 -7.40 0.16
C SER A 186 -18.31 -7.29 0.03
N PRO A 187 -19.07 -6.46 0.79
CA PRO A 187 -20.53 -6.31 0.62
C PRO A 187 -20.94 -5.72 -0.72
N VAL A 188 -20.13 -4.82 -1.29
CA VAL A 188 -20.41 -4.14 -2.56
C VAL A 188 -19.84 -4.87 -3.77
N MET A 189 -19.11 -5.97 -3.57
CA MET A 189 -18.56 -6.78 -4.64
C MET A 189 -19.61 -7.63 -5.35
N GLN A 190 -19.36 -7.93 -6.64
CA GLN A 190 -20.20 -8.80 -7.46
C GLN A 190 -20.23 -10.24 -6.90
N ARG A 191 -21.39 -10.87 -7.02
CA ARG A 191 -21.57 -12.29 -6.66
C ARG A 191 -20.99 -13.21 -7.74
N PRO A 192 -20.38 -14.36 -7.40
CA PRO A 192 -20.16 -14.86 -6.03
C PRO A 192 -18.99 -14.14 -5.33
N ARG A 193 -19.26 -13.53 -4.18
CA ARG A 193 -18.32 -12.69 -3.43
C ARG A 193 -17.01 -13.38 -3.09
N SER A 194 -17.07 -14.67 -2.70
CA SER A 194 -15.89 -15.45 -2.36
C SER A 194 -14.86 -15.47 -3.51
N ARG A 195 -15.34 -15.75 -4.73
CA ARG A 195 -14.47 -15.78 -5.91
C ARG A 195 -13.90 -14.40 -6.24
N THR A 196 -14.73 -13.37 -6.16
CA THR A 196 -14.32 -11.99 -6.44
C THR A 196 -13.27 -11.51 -5.45
N VAL A 197 -13.46 -11.78 -4.14
CA VAL A 197 -12.49 -11.44 -3.09
C VAL A 197 -11.16 -12.19 -3.28
N THR A 198 -11.19 -13.50 -3.56
CA THR A 198 -9.97 -14.27 -3.79
C THR A 198 -9.19 -13.77 -5.00
N ILE A 199 -9.88 -13.45 -6.11
CA ILE A 199 -9.25 -12.87 -7.30
C ILE A 199 -8.67 -11.49 -6.99
N ALA A 200 -9.41 -10.63 -6.28
CA ALA A 200 -8.94 -9.30 -5.92
C ALA A 200 -7.69 -9.35 -5.02
N LEU A 201 -7.69 -10.23 -4.00
CA LEU A 201 -6.54 -10.41 -3.12
C LEU A 201 -5.34 -10.98 -3.85
N SER A 202 -5.51 -12.01 -4.67
CA SER A 202 -4.39 -12.62 -5.42
C SER A 202 -3.78 -11.63 -6.41
N ARG A 203 -4.61 -10.87 -7.14
CA ARG A 203 -4.12 -9.82 -8.05
C ARG A 203 -3.46 -8.69 -7.28
N GLY A 204 -4.05 -8.24 -6.16
CA GLY A 204 -3.46 -7.20 -5.31
C GLY A 204 -2.09 -7.57 -4.80
N VAL A 205 -1.92 -8.80 -4.29
CA VAL A 205 -0.63 -9.32 -3.83
C VAL A 205 0.39 -9.37 -4.96
N ILE A 206 0.01 -9.85 -6.14
CA ILE A 206 0.92 -9.92 -7.31
C ILE A 206 1.32 -8.51 -7.74
N THR A 207 0.35 -7.58 -7.85
CA THR A 207 0.62 -6.19 -8.27
C THR A 207 1.57 -5.51 -7.29
N VAL A 208 1.27 -5.55 -5.99
CA VAL A 208 2.09 -4.92 -4.96
C VAL A 208 3.47 -5.58 -4.83
N GLY A 209 3.57 -6.89 -5.12
CA GLY A 209 4.83 -7.60 -5.10
C GLY A 209 5.72 -7.35 -6.32
N LEU A 210 5.16 -6.86 -7.43
CA LEU A 210 5.90 -6.50 -8.66
C LEU A 210 6.35 -5.04 -8.68
N THR A 211 5.74 -4.16 -7.87
CA THR A 211 6.04 -2.72 -7.75
C THR A 211 6.92 -2.42 -6.54
#